data_31d6f98c50add380e23308434e483ff4
#
_entry.id   31d6f98c50add380e23308434e483ff4
#
_cell.length_a   1.000
_cell.length_b   1.000
_cell.length_c   1.000
_cell.angle_alpha   90.00
_cell.angle_beta   90.00
_cell.angle_gamma   90.00
#
_symmetry.space_group_name_H-M   'P 1'
#
loop_
_entity.id
_entity.type
_entity.pdbx_description
1 polymer ?
#
loop_
_entity_poly.entity_id
_entity_poly.type
_entity_poly.pdbx_seq_one_letter_code
_entity_poly.pdbx_strand_id
1 'polypeptide(L)'
;MLRPILAVLALLASALFALPAVAADAPEVAVVLRPAGGGEWTIEYRFRKAAPAWVFMRSALTEYEGVPWRPLSWTVETPGVRLERRGSHDVLSGDRPLTRVRIRMKPFTAPLRADYVPVLGFSDGGQAHFVGQYVVAPLRDAAEAERLPFDLNGADLESPDGRFTVESREPMLLDGAVLKGRAVTDFTRDRYVYVGRAPLIQTEALAAVVDPGMPAWLRGELDRLAPMLLAEHARRLGPRAGPRPTVYAGWGGGQTPGASFNGGALPGLIVLNIRGEQVLTPLPALTDLMRWFVGHEAAHFWLGQTIRQVDGGDGWITEGGADLLAVRAIQALEPGYDGRAKLQSAVDECLALTGPGESLRGAPERGEHRAQYACGALLLLAAEGGLRRGDPAADASTFWRALIDENRADGVVDRDEWLAAFARASGDLALTARVRAFVETGVDDPCGFLRALFEASGVPHRMEGERLVLS
;
A
#
# COMPACT_ATOMS: atom_id res chain seq x y z
N MET A 1 3.17 74.51 51.66
CA MET A 1 2.88 74.69 50.24
C MET A 1 2.98 73.31 49.58
N LEU A 2 1.89 72.61 49.50
CA LEU A 2 1.81 71.27 48.83
C LEU A 2 1.22 71.44 47.46
N ARG A 3 1.85 70.92 46.44
CA ARG A 3 1.25 70.67 45.11
C ARG A 3 0.94 69.17 44.95
N PRO A 4 -0.21 68.80 44.51
CA PRO A 4 -0.53 67.38 44.20
C PRO A 4 -0.15 67.03 42.75
N ILE A 5 0.46 65.88 42.59
CA ILE A 5 0.80 65.30 41.30
C ILE A 5 -0.43 64.48 40.85
N LEU A 6 -1.04 64.84 39.72
CA LEU A 6 -2.04 64.05 39.03
C LEU A 6 -1.38 62.86 38.32
N ALA A 7 -1.76 61.63 38.67
CA ALA A 7 -1.44 60.44 37.91
C ALA A 7 -2.49 60.21 36.82
N VAL A 8 -2.07 60.29 35.57
CA VAL A 8 -2.92 59.91 34.39
C VAL A 8 -2.76 58.43 34.15
N LEU A 9 -3.79 57.65 34.45
CA LEU A 9 -3.91 56.26 34.03
C LEU A 9 -4.30 56.22 32.54
N ALA A 10 -3.39 55.82 31.68
CA ALA A 10 -3.68 55.46 30.29
C ALA A 10 -4.23 54.04 30.21
N LEU A 11 -5.52 53.89 29.96
CA LEU A 11 -6.13 52.60 29.58
C LEU A 11 -5.73 52.28 28.13
N LEU A 12 -4.82 51.33 27.95
CA LEU A 12 -4.53 50.68 26.68
C LEU A 12 -5.63 49.63 26.45
N ALA A 13 -6.66 49.96 25.65
CA ALA A 13 -7.60 49.01 25.09
C ALA A 13 -6.89 48.17 24.02
N SER A 14 -6.47 46.96 24.38
CA SER A 14 -6.00 45.95 23.40
C SER A 14 -7.17 45.48 22.60
N ALA A 15 -7.41 46.05 21.41
CA ALA A 15 -8.28 45.48 20.41
C ALA A 15 -7.65 44.18 19.87
N LEU A 16 -8.08 43.04 20.39
CA LEU A 16 -7.86 41.76 19.73
C LEU A 16 -8.57 41.78 18.36
N PHE A 17 -7.83 42.04 17.31
CA PHE A 17 -8.24 41.68 15.96
C PHE A 17 -8.34 40.16 15.89
N ALA A 18 -9.53 39.61 16.10
CA ALA A 18 -9.86 38.27 15.67
C ALA A 18 -9.71 38.26 14.14
N LEU A 19 -8.60 37.69 13.65
CA LEU A 19 -8.48 37.34 12.25
C LEU A 19 -9.70 36.48 11.91
N PRO A 20 -10.48 36.78 10.83
CA PRO A 20 -11.54 35.89 10.41
C PRO A 20 -10.88 34.54 10.16
N ALA A 21 -11.31 33.50 10.90
CA ALA A 21 -10.99 32.14 10.54
C ALA A 21 -11.49 32.01 9.09
N VAL A 22 -10.55 31.83 8.15
CA VAL A 22 -10.87 31.46 6.78
C VAL A 22 -11.70 30.20 6.92
N ALA A 23 -13.01 30.28 6.73
CA ALA A 23 -13.88 29.13 6.71
C ALA A 23 -13.33 28.24 5.59
N ALA A 24 -12.69 27.13 5.97
CA ALA A 24 -12.23 26.15 4.99
C ALA A 24 -13.43 25.83 4.12
N ASP A 25 -13.32 26.03 2.81
CA ASP A 25 -14.40 25.81 1.85
C ASP A 25 -15.02 24.43 2.11
N ALA A 26 -16.36 24.37 2.13
CA ALA A 26 -17.06 23.13 2.35
C ALA A 26 -16.68 22.15 1.21
N PRO A 27 -16.32 20.88 1.49
CA PRO A 27 -15.89 19.93 0.46
C PRO A 27 -17.00 19.73 -0.56
N GLU A 28 -16.64 19.44 -1.79
CA GLU A 28 -17.61 19.15 -2.86
C GLU A 28 -18.37 17.85 -2.58
N VAL A 29 -17.69 16.86 -2.00
CA VAL A 29 -18.28 15.61 -1.52
C VAL A 29 -17.92 15.41 -0.04
N ALA A 30 -18.93 15.28 0.81
CA ALA A 30 -18.74 14.88 2.19
C ALA A 30 -19.33 13.48 2.41
N VAL A 31 -18.53 12.56 2.95
CA VAL A 31 -18.96 11.23 3.34
C VAL A 31 -18.84 11.11 4.85
N VAL A 32 -19.91 10.69 5.51
CA VAL A 32 -19.93 10.49 6.96
C VAL A 32 -20.38 9.07 7.27
N LEU A 33 -19.53 8.33 7.98
CA LEU A 33 -19.82 7.00 8.52
C LEU A 33 -20.21 7.10 9.99
N ARG A 34 -21.28 6.38 10.39
CA ARG A 34 -21.71 6.25 11.79
C ARG A 34 -22.12 4.80 12.09
N PRO A 35 -21.75 4.24 13.25
CA PRO A 35 -22.30 2.96 13.68
C PRO A 35 -23.84 3.03 13.75
N ALA A 36 -24.50 1.98 13.25
CA ALA A 36 -25.95 1.87 13.20
C ALA A 36 -26.50 0.79 14.16
N GLY A 37 -25.62 0.12 14.91
CA GLY A 37 -25.93 -1.01 15.77
C GLY A 37 -25.80 -2.35 15.04
N GLY A 38 -25.64 -3.44 15.79
CA GLY A 38 -25.51 -4.79 15.22
C GLY A 38 -24.30 -4.99 14.31
N GLY A 39 -23.26 -4.18 14.42
CA GLY A 39 -22.10 -4.22 13.55
C GLY A 39 -22.29 -3.50 12.20
N GLU A 40 -23.48 -2.96 11.94
CA GLU A 40 -23.80 -2.21 10.71
C GLU A 40 -23.44 -0.72 10.84
N TRP A 41 -23.34 -0.06 9.68
CA TRP A 41 -23.02 1.37 9.55
C TRP A 41 -24.05 2.11 8.72
N THR A 42 -24.18 3.39 8.99
CA THR A 42 -24.84 4.34 8.10
C THR A 42 -23.77 5.14 7.36
N ILE A 43 -23.87 5.20 6.05
CA ILE A 43 -23.07 6.06 5.17
C ILE A 43 -23.99 7.20 4.72
N GLU A 44 -23.53 8.44 4.91
CA GLU A 44 -24.22 9.61 4.39
C GLU A 44 -23.31 10.35 3.42
N TYR A 45 -23.71 10.40 2.15
CA TYR A 45 -23.12 11.27 1.13
C TYR A 45 -23.84 12.60 1.11
N ARG A 46 -23.10 13.69 1.01
CA ARG A 46 -23.58 15.04 0.72
C ARG A 46 -22.77 15.61 -0.43
N PHE A 47 -23.46 16.01 -1.49
CA PHE A 47 -22.88 16.57 -2.69
C PHE A 47 -23.21 18.07 -2.75
N ARG A 48 -22.18 18.93 -2.79
CA ARG A 48 -22.35 20.38 -2.93
C ARG A 48 -22.91 20.74 -4.31
N LYS A 49 -22.41 20.06 -5.35
CA LYS A 49 -22.90 20.15 -6.73
C LYS A 49 -23.75 18.92 -7.01
N ALA A 50 -25.01 19.14 -7.36
CA ALA A 50 -25.90 18.04 -7.69
C ALA A 50 -25.52 17.42 -9.04
N ALA A 51 -25.51 16.07 -9.12
CA ALA A 51 -25.35 15.34 -10.37
C ALA A 51 -26.39 14.22 -10.49
N PRO A 52 -26.83 13.85 -11.70
CA PRO A 52 -27.79 12.78 -11.93
C PRO A 52 -27.29 11.40 -11.47
N ALA A 53 -25.97 11.18 -11.57
CA ALA A 53 -25.33 9.95 -11.18
C ALA A 53 -23.89 10.19 -10.64
N TRP A 54 -23.37 9.24 -9.86
CA TRP A 54 -22.03 9.25 -9.31
C TRP A 54 -21.42 7.86 -9.46
N VAL A 55 -20.24 7.76 -10.09
CA VAL A 55 -19.50 6.50 -10.25
C VAL A 55 -18.53 6.34 -9.09
N PHE A 56 -18.42 5.11 -8.57
CA PHE A 56 -17.38 4.78 -7.61
C PHE A 56 -16.05 4.59 -8.33
N MET A 57 -14.99 5.25 -7.85
CA MET A 57 -13.65 5.15 -8.43
C MET A 57 -13.07 3.74 -8.34
N ARG A 58 -13.53 2.94 -7.39
CA ARG A 58 -13.17 1.54 -7.21
C ARG A 58 -14.42 0.68 -7.27
N SER A 59 -14.45 -0.29 -8.16
CA SER A 59 -15.61 -1.14 -8.42
C SER A 59 -15.19 -2.60 -8.62
N ALA A 60 -14.24 -3.07 -7.82
CA ALA A 60 -13.74 -4.43 -7.86
C ALA A 60 -14.84 -5.47 -7.60
N LEU A 61 -14.60 -6.69 -8.07
CA LEU A 61 -15.46 -7.84 -7.86
C LEU A 61 -14.97 -8.66 -6.66
N THR A 62 -15.83 -9.47 -6.08
CA THR A 62 -15.43 -10.49 -5.09
C THR A 62 -14.41 -11.46 -5.71
N GLU A 63 -13.44 -11.91 -4.92
CA GLU A 63 -12.34 -12.75 -5.41
C GLU A 63 -12.82 -14.08 -5.96
N TYR A 64 -13.77 -14.74 -5.29
CA TYR A 64 -14.20 -16.10 -5.61
C TYR A 64 -15.37 -16.12 -6.58
N GLU A 65 -16.47 -15.41 -6.26
CA GLU A 65 -17.70 -15.46 -7.04
C GLU A 65 -17.66 -14.54 -8.26
N GLY A 66 -16.77 -13.54 -8.27
CA GLY A 66 -16.65 -12.57 -9.38
C GLY A 66 -17.88 -11.70 -9.55
N VAL A 67 -18.55 -11.34 -8.44
CA VAL A 67 -19.74 -10.47 -8.44
C VAL A 67 -19.44 -9.11 -7.80
N PRO A 68 -20.21 -8.05 -8.11
CA PRO A 68 -20.08 -6.76 -7.45
C PRO A 68 -20.33 -6.87 -5.93
N TRP A 69 -19.38 -6.44 -5.10
CA TRP A 69 -19.48 -6.59 -3.66
C TRP A 69 -20.43 -5.58 -2.99
N ARG A 70 -20.55 -4.34 -3.54
CA ARG A 70 -21.38 -3.30 -2.92
C ARG A 70 -22.84 -3.68 -2.80
N PRO A 71 -23.53 -4.22 -3.83
CA PRO A 71 -24.91 -4.67 -3.69
C PRO A 71 -25.13 -5.79 -2.66
N LEU A 72 -24.09 -6.57 -2.34
CA LEU A 72 -24.13 -7.58 -1.28
C LEU A 72 -24.10 -6.98 0.14
N SER A 73 -23.57 -5.76 0.25
CA SER A 73 -23.22 -5.10 1.51
C SER A 73 -24.00 -3.80 1.77
N TRP A 74 -24.34 -3.06 0.72
CA TRP A 74 -24.92 -1.73 0.80
C TRP A 74 -26.40 -1.73 0.39
N THR A 75 -27.25 -1.17 1.24
CA THR A 75 -28.68 -0.96 0.95
C THR A 75 -28.96 0.53 0.94
N VAL A 76 -29.38 1.09 -0.18
CA VAL A 76 -29.75 2.50 -0.31
C VAL A 76 -31.07 2.74 0.43
N GLU A 77 -31.04 3.68 1.40
CA GLU A 77 -32.23 4.09 2.18
C GLU A 77 -32.91 5.35 1.62
N THR A 78 -32.24 6.08 0.70
CA THR A 78 -32.81 7.30 0.10
C THR A 78 -33.82 6.93 -1.00
N PRO A 79 -35.10 7.32 -0.89
CA PRO A 79 -36.10 7.01 -1.92
C PRO A 79 -35.73 7.59 -3.29
N GLY A 80 -35.98 6.82 -4.36
CA GLY A 80 -35.69 7.21 -5.74
C GLY A 80 -34.22 7.20 -6.13
N VAL A 81 -33.34 6.66 -5.24
CA VAL A 81 -31.92 6.45 -5.53
C VAL A 81 -31.62 4.95 -5.67
N ARG A 82 -30.81 4.60 -6.63
CA ARG A 82 -30.38 3.23 -6.94
C ARG A 82 -28.86 3.12 -6.86
N LEU A 83 -28.39 1.97 -6.38
CA LEU A 83 -27.02 1.51 -6.49
C LEU A 83 -27.03 0.34 -7.49
N GLU A 84 -26.39 0.52 -8.62
CA GLU A 84 -26.44 -0.47 -9.71
C GLU A 84 -25.08 -0.60 -10.38
N ARG A 85 -24.85 -1.75 -11.04
CA ARG A 85 -23.67 -1.99 -11.89
C ARG A 85 -23.97 -1.50 -13.31
N ARG A 86 -23.07 -0.65 -13.85
CA ARG A 86 -23.10 -0.18 -15.23
C ARG A 86 -21.73 -0.43 -15.87
N GLY A 87 -21.69 -1.32 -16.86
CA GLY A 87 -20.43 -1.80 -17.39
C GLY A 87 -19.56 -2.41 -16.30
N SER A 88 -18.36 -1.90 -16.13
CA SER A 88 -17.41 -2.33 -15.10
C SER A 88 -17.52 -1.57 -13.77
N HIS A 89 -18.50 -0.67 -13.61
CA HIS A 89 -18.52 0.27 -12.48
C HIS A 89 -19.80 0.20 -11.65
N ASP A 90 -19.68 0.43 -10.36
CA ASP A 90 -20.80 0.64 -9.45
C ASP A 90 -21.20 2.12 -9.50
N VAL A 91 -22.50 2.41 -9.58
CA VAL A 91 -23.04 3.75 -9.80
C VAL A 91 -24.18 4.02 -8.85
N LEU A 92 -24.16 5.19 -8.21
CA LEU A 92 -25.33 5.76 -7.56
C LEU A 92 -26.07 6.64 -8.58
N SER A 93 -27.35 6.37 -8.83
CA SER A 93 -28.19 7.15 -9.73
C SER A 93 -29.53 7.47 -9.10
N GLY A 94 -30.16 8.55 -9.48
CA GLY A 94 -31.44 8.97 -8.94
C GLY A 94 -32.42 9.46 -9.98
N ASP A 95 -33.72 9.45 -9.63
CA ASP A 95 -34.78 10.03 -10.46
C ASP A 95 -34.67 11.57 -10.57
N ARG A 96 -33.83 12.15 -9.70
CA ARG A 96 -33.44 13.58 -9.66
C ARG A 96 -31.94 13.68 -9.38
N PRO A 97 -31.29 14.80 -9.73
CA PRO A 97 -29.90 15.02 -9.36
C PRO A 97 -29.67 14.88 -7.86
N LEU A 98 -28.63 14.12 -7.50
CA LEU A 98 -28.33 13.73 -6.14
C LEU A 98 -27.62 14.87 -5.39
N THR A 99 -28.15 15.26 -4.25
CA THR A 99 -27.52 16.19 -3.29
C THR A 99 -27.22 15.51 -1.96
N ARG A 100 -27.93 14.42 -1.65
CA ARG A 100 -27.74 13.63 -0.44
C ARG A 100 -28.18 12.19 -0.68
N VAL A 101 -27.36 11.24 -0.21
CA VAL A 101 -27.68 9.81 -0.28
C VAL A 101 -27.37 9.18 1.07
N ARG A 102 -28.29 8.37 1.58
CA ARG A 102 -28.13 7.59 2.78
C ARG A 102 -28.15 6.10 2.44
N ILE A 103 -27.17 5.38 2.98
CA ILE A 103 -26.96 3.97 2.74
C ILE A 103 -26.77 3.26 4.07
N ARG A 104 -27.40 2.10 4.24
CA ARG A 104 -27.10 1.12 5.27
C ARG A 104 -26.04 0.18 4.77
N MET A 105 -24.98 -0.05 5.54
CA MET A 105 -23.88 -0.92 5.17
C MET A 105 -23.70 -2.04 6.19
N LYS A 106 -23.69 -3.28 5.71
CA LYS A 106 -23.08 -4.42 6.41
C LYS A 106 -21.60 -4.47 6.01
N PRO A 107 -20.65 -4.58 6.97
CA PRO A 107 -19.24 -4.63 6.62
C PRO A 107 -18.92 -5.80 5.70
N PHE A 108 -18.29 -5.52 4.56
CA PHE A 108 -17.80 -6.53 3.65
C PHE A 108 -16.31 -6.77 3.92
N THR A 109 -15.98 -7.95 4.44
CA THR A 109 -14.63 -8.32 4.89
C THR A 109 -13.97 -9.40 4.02
N ALA A 110 -14.67 -9.89 2.99
CA ALA A 110 -14.11 -10.85 2.07
C ALA A 110 -13.16 -10.18 1.06
N PRO A 111 -12.16 -10.90 0.52
CA PRO A 111 -11.21 -10.34 -0.42
C PRO A 111 -11.85 -9.97 -1.75
N LEU A 112 -11.28 -8.96 -2.39
CA LEU A 112 -11.64 -8.47 -3.70
C LEU A 112 -10.55 -8.84 -4.72
N ARG A 113 -10.93 -8.92 -5.99
CA ARG A 113 -9.97 -9.11 -7.10
C ARG A 113 -9.17 -7.83 -7.29
N ALA A 114 -7.86 -7.95 -7.13
CA ALA A 114 -6.89 -6.87 -7.36
C ALA A 114 -7.23 -5.53 -6.67
N ASP A 115 -7.85 -5.59 -5.48
CA ASP A 115 -8.17 -4.40 -4.69
C ASP A 115 -8.13 -4.69 -3.19
N TYR A 116 -7.98 -3.65 -2.39
CA TYR A 116 -8.01 -3.71 -0.94
C TYR A 116 -9.41 -4.05 -0.41
N VAL A 117 -9.47 -4.87 0.64
CA VAL A 117 -10.74 -5.20 1.29
C VAL A 117 -11.47 -3.94 1.76
N PRO A 118 -12.78 -3.80 1.52
CA PRO A 118 -13.54 -2.62 1.92
C PRO A 118 -13.51 -2.36 3.42
N VAL A 119 -13.55 -3.43 4.19
CA VAL A 119 -13.48 -3.40 5.66
C VAL A 119 -12.57 -4.53 6.12
N LEU A 120 -11.47 -4.20 6.77
CA LEU A 120 -10.68 -5.17 7.51
C LEU A 120 -11.37 -5.41 8.85
N GLY A 121 -11.89 -6.62 9.04
CA GLY A 121 -12.56 -7.03 10.29
C GLY A 121 -11.56 -7.51 11.33
N PHE A 122 -11.92 -7.32 12.61
CA PHE A 122 -11.18 -7.81 13.77
C PHE A 122 -12.08 -8.71 14.61
N SER A 123 -11.53 -9.72 15.25
CA SER A 123 -12.25 -10.76 16.01
C SER A 123 -13.04 -10.21 17.21
N ASP A 124 -12.67 -9.03 17.73
CA ASP A 124 -13.38 -8.34 18.81
C ASP A 124 -14.51 -7.41 18.32
N GLY A 125 -14.79 -7.43 17.02
CA GLY A 125 -15.78 -6.58 16.37
C GLY A 125 -15.24 -5.23 15.90
N GLY A 126 -13.94 -4.94 16.09
CA GLY A 126 -13.27 -3.79 15.50
C GLY A 126 -13.25 -3.86 13.97
N GLN A 127 -13.16 -2.70 13.31
CA GLN A 127 -13.23 -2.59 11.87
C GLN A 127 -12.31 -1.47 11.37
N ALA A 128 -11.57 -1.73 10.28
CA ALA A 128 -10.87 -0.68 9.58
C ALA A 128 -11.50 -0.49 8.19
N HIS A 129 -11.95 0.72 7.90
CA HIS A 129 -12.66 1.08 6.68
C HIS A 129 -11.70 1.67 5.66
N PHE A 130 -11.65 1.09 4.46
CA PHE A 130 -10.81 1.60 3.36
C PHE A 130 -11.47 2.80 2.69
N VAL A 131 -10.89 3.98 2.83
CA VAL A 131 -11.43 5.24 2.31
C VAL A 131 -11.60 5.22 0.79
N GLY A 132 -10.70 4.58 0.05
CA GLY A 132 -10.76 4.46 -1.41
C GLY A 132 -12.07 3.86 -1.94
N GLN A 133 -12.77 3.03 -1.14
CA GLN A 133 -14.04 2.45 -1.53
C GLN A 133 -15.22 3.42 -1.46
N TYR A 134 -15.03 4.61 -0.91
CA TYR A 134 -16.09 5.63 -0.76
C TYR A 134 -15.91 6.81 -1.72
N VAL A 135 -14.82 6.83 -2.47
CA VAL A 135 -14.52 7.89 -3.45
C VAL A 135 -15.45 7.76 -4.65
N VAL A 136 -16.05 8.88 -5.04
CA VAL A 136 -16.99 8.94 -6.17
C VAL A 136 -16.69 10.14 -7.06
N ALA A 137 -17.02 10.02 -8.34
CA ALA A 137 -16.94 11.09 -9.32
C ALA A 137 -18.33 11.35 -9.96
N PRO A 138 -18.69 12.62 -10.29
CA PRO A 138 -19.98 12.94 -10.91
C PRO A 138 -20.04 12.48 -12.37
N LEU A 139 -21.22 12.06 -12.81
CA LEU A 139 -21.55 11.72 -14.19
C LEU A 139 -22.72 12.56 -14.69
N ARG A 140 -22.77 12.77 -15.99
CA ARG A 140 -23.89 13.44 -16.66
C ARG A 140 -25.17 12.60 -16.62
N ASP A 141 -25.01 11.28 -16.69
CA ASP A 141 -26.06 10.26 -16.51
C ASP A 141 -25.42 8.91 -16.14
N ALA A 142 -26.23 7.93 -15.72
CA ALA A 142 -25.73 6.61 -15.32
C ALA A 142 -25.16 5.79 -16.50
N ALA A 143 -25.63 6.04 -17.75
CA ALA A 143 -25.16 5.32 -18.93
C ALA A 143 -23.74 5.74 -19.35
N GLU A 144 -23.27 6.90 -18.89
CA GLU A 144 -21.89 7.35 -19.11
C GLU A 144 -20.89 6.34 -18.55
N ALA A 145 -21.20 5.68 -17.42
CA ALA A 145 -20.35 4.68 -16.79
C ALA A 145 -20.03 3.49 -17.70
N GLU A 146 -20.91 3.14 -18.64
CA GLU A 146 -20.68 2.02 -19.57
C GLU A 146 -19.58 2.29 -20.59
N ARG A 147 -19.22 3.57 -20.79
CA ARG A 147 -18.17 4.02 -21.73
C ARG A 147 -16.83 4.29 -21.04
N LEU A 148 -16.80 4.26 -19.72
CA LEU A 148 -15.57 4.49 -18.98
C LEU A 148 -14.60 3.30 -19.11
N PRO A 149 -13.28 3.54 -19.10
CA PRO A 149 -12.29 2.45 -19.07
C PRO A 149 -12.43 1.62 -17.79
N PHE A 150 -11.95 0.39 -17.83
CA PHE A 150 -11.98 -0.50 -16.65
C PHE A 150 -11.26 0.12 -15.44
N ASP A 151 -10.07 0.69 -15.67
CA ASP A 151 -9.32 1.43 -14.67
C ASP A 151 -9.64 2.93 -14.79
N LEU A 152 -10.18 3.50 -13.72
CA LEU A 152 -10.52 4.93 -13.66
C LEU A 152 -9.34 5.81 -13.21
N ASN A 153 -8.19 5.24 -12.87
CA ASN A 153 -6.99 6.00 -12.60
C ASN A 153 -6.52 6.67 -13.91
N GLY A 154 -6.49 8.00 -13.91
CA GLY A 154 -6.15 8.77 -15.12
C GLY A 154 -7.27 8.93 -16.15
N ALA A 155 -8.49 8.43 -15.88
CA ALA A 155 -9.65 8.74 -16.71
C ALA A 155 -10.01 10.23 -16.62
N ASP A 156 -10.57 10.77 -17.72
CA ASP A 156 -11.04 12.16 -17.76
C ASP A 156 -12.36 12.30 -16.97
N LEU A 157 -12.25 12.23 -15.65
CA LEU A 157 -13.32 12.39 -14.69
C LEU A 157 -13.03 13.57 -13.78
N GLU A 158 -14.07 14.37 -13.47
CA GLU A 158 -13.97 15.38 -12.43
C GLU A 158 -13.64 14.67 -11.10
N SER A 159 -12.48 15.01 -10.50
CA SER A 159 -12.10 14.49 -9.18
C SER A 159 -12.52 15.52 -8.13
N PRO A 160 -13.66 15.33 -7.45
CA PRO A 160 -14.15 16.31 -6.51
C PRO A 160 -13.29 16.36 -5.25
N ASP A 161 -13.14 17.56 -4.67
CA ASP A 161 -12.63 17.71 -3.30
C ASP A 161 -13.55 16.95 -2.33
N GLY A 162 -13.02 15.88 -1.75
CA GLY A 162 -13.79 14.96 -0.92
C GLY A 162 -13.28 14.89 0.51
N ARG A 163 -14.24 14.84 1.45
CA ARG A 163 -13.97 14.64 2.88
C ARG A 163 -14.66 13.40 3.40
N PHE A 164 -13.86 12.50 3.97
CA PHE A 164 -14.33 11.29 4.65
C PHE A 164 -14.27 11.49 6.17
N THR A 165 -15.37 11.24 6.85
CA THR A 165 -15.50 11.39 8.29
C THR A 165 -16.06 10.11 8.90
N VAL A 166 -15.43 9.64 9.96
CA VAL A 166 -15.98 8.59 10.82
C VAL A 166 -16.34 9.21 12.18
N GLU A 167 -17.57 9.01 12.61
CA GLU A 167 -18.03 9.44 13.94
C GLU A 167 -18.37 8.20 14.77
N SER A 168 -17.64 7.99 15.87
CA SER A 168 -17.81 6.82 16.75
C SER A 168 -17.48 7.17 18.20
N ARG A 169 -18.09 6.43 19.13
CA ARG A 169 -17.72 6.47 20.56
C ARG A 169 -16.50 5.61 20.86
N GLU A 170 -16.23 4.62 20.01
CA GLU A 170 -15.05 3.77 20.14
C GLU A 170 -13.78 4.52 19.73
N PRO A 171 -12.63 4.16 20.29
CA PRO A 171 -11.33 4.68 19.82
C PRO A 171 -11.12 4.43 18.33
N MET A 172 -10.44 5.36 17.68
CA MET A 172 -10.08 5.28 16.26
C MET A 172 -8.59 5.45 16.08
N LEU A 173 -8.03 4.81 15.05
CA LEU A 173 -6.64 5.02 14.62
C LEU A 173 -6.63 5.46 13.16
N LEU A 174 -5.96 6.59 12.89
CA LEU A 174 -5.78 7.15 11.56
C LEU A 174 -4.40 7.82 11.50
N ASP A 175 -3.60 7.49 10.48
CA ASP A 175 -2.26 8.06 10.23
C ASP A 175 -1.37 8.06 11.50
N GLY A 176 -1.40 6.96 12.25
CA GLY A 176 -0.63 6.80 13.48
C GLY A 176 -1.16 7.58 14.71
N ALA A 177 -2.27 8.30 14.57
CA ALA A 177 -2.89 9.05 15.67
C ALA A 177 -4.12 8.35 16.23
N VAL A 178 -4.21 8.27 17.56
CA VAL A 178 -5.42 7.79 18.25
C VAL A 178 -6.40 8.95 18.41
N LEU A 179 -7.61 8.75 17.90
CA LEU A 179 -8.68 9.75 17.88
C LEU A 179 -9.90 9.27 18.67
N LYS A 180 -10.70 10.22 19.15
CA LYS A 180 -11.96 9.95 19.85
C LYS A 180 -13.07 10.83 19.28
N GLY A 181 -14.27 10.28 19.19
CA GLY A 181 -15.45 10.98 18.71
C GLY A 181 -15.51 11.17 17.20
N ARG A 182 -14.43 11.65 16.58
CA ARG A 182 -14.42 11.97 15.16
C ARG A 182 -13.02 11.77 14.56
N ALA A 183 -12.95 11.07 13.43
CA ALA A 183 -11.77 10.98 12.55
C ALA A 183 -12.12 11.61 11.20
N VAL A 184 -11.22 12.40 10.62
CA VAL A 184 -11.45 13.11 9.35
C VAL A 184 -10.24 12.94 8.45
N THR A 185 -10.48 12.62 7.19
CA THR A 185 -9.47 12.57 6.13
C THR A 185 -10.07 13.03 4.82
N ASP A 186 -9.24 13.25 3.82
CA ASP A 186 -9.62 13.59 2.45
C ASP A 186 -9.61 12.35 1.52
N PHE A 187 -9.96 12.54 0.25
CA PHE A 187 -9.93 11.51 -0.79
C PHE A 187 -8.59 11.39 -1.52
N THR A 188 -7.61 12.22 -1.19
CA THR A 188 -6.36 12.34 -1.96
C THR A 188 -5.38 11.19 -1.74
N ARG A 189 -5.59 10.40 -0.69
CA ARG A 189 -4.72 9.27 -0.34
C ARG A 189 -5.51 8.04 0.02
N ASP A 190 -5.09 6.91 -0.48
CA ASP A 190 -5.59 5.62 -0.04
C ASP A 190 -5.17 5.36 1.41
N ARG A 191 -6.13 5.08 2.29
CA ARG A 191 -5.92 4.79 3.70
C ARG A 191 -7.09 4.06 4.33
N TYR A 192 -6.84 3.51 5.51
CA TYR A 192 -7.87 2.93 6.35
C TYR A 192 -8.09 3.76 7.61
N VAL A 193 -9.32 3.80 8.09
CA VAL A 193 -9.68 4.33 9.41
C VAL A 193 -10.14 3.17 10.28
N TYR A 194 -9.35 2.84 11.30
CA TYR A 194 -9.74 1.83 12.28
C TYR A 194 -10.70 2.42 13.32
N VAL A 195 -11.70 1.61 13.72
CA VAL A 195 -12.65 1.90 14.79
C VAL A 195 -12.83 0.62 15.61
N GLY A 196 -12.55 0.64 16.90
CA GLY A 196 -12.71 -0.55 17.73
C GLY A 196 -12.01 -0.47 19.07
N ARG A 197 -12.03 -1.61 19.79
CA ARG A 197 -11.49 -1.73 21.15
C ARG A 197 -10.22 -2.56 21.24
N ALA A 198 -9.75 -3.14 20.12
CA ALA A 198 -8.49 -3.86 20.14
C ALA A 198 -7.37 -2.96 20.70
N PRO A 199 -6.42 -3.52 21.44
CA PRO A 199 -5.31 -2.76 22.00
C PRO A 199 -4.56 -1.99 20.92
N LEU A 200 -4.46 -0.67 21.11
CA LEU A 200 -3.69 0.20 20.23
C LEU A 200 -2.24 0.21 20.68
N ILE A 201 -1.35 -0.31 19.85
CA ILE A 201 0.09 -0.29 20.08
C ILE A 201 0.63 1.04 19.58
N GLN A 202 1.35 1.75 20.43
CA GLN A 202 2.01 3.00 20.06
C GLN A 202 3.45 2.98 20.55
N THR A 203 4.38 3.02 19.62
CA THR A 203 5.81 3.16 19.86
C THR A 203 6.33 4.37 19.10
N GLU A 204 7.57 4.75 19.31
CA GLU A 204 8.22 5.77 18.49
C GLU A 204 8.30 5.35 17.01
N ALA A 205 8.54 4.07 16.74
CA ALA A 205 8.71 3.54 15.40
C ALA A 205 7.39 3.41 14.61
N LEU A 206 6.28 3.00 15.27
CA LEU A 206 5.00 2.73 14.60
C LEU A 206 3.80 2.86 15.54
N ALA A 207 2.61 2.95 14.95
CA ALA A 207 1.34 2.67 15.59
C ALA A 207 0.73 1.40 14.98
N ALA A 208 0.07 0.54 15.79
CA ALA A 208 -0.51 -0.68 15.24
C ALA A 208 -1.82 -1.07 15.94
N VAL A 209 -2.64 -1.81 15.19
CA VAL A 209 -3.74 -2.63 15.69
C VAL A 209 -3.54 -4.04 15.17
N VAL A 210 -3.32 -4.97 16.08
CA VAL A 210 -3.23 -6.39 15.77
C VAL A 210 -4.44 -7.09 16.34
N ASP A 211 -5.07 -7.92 15.53
CA ASP A 211 -6.30 -8.63 15.91
C ASP A 211 -6.07 -9.48 17.18
N PRO A 212 -6.85 -9.28 18.26
CA PRO A 212 -6.67 -10.04 19.49
C PRO A 212 -6.94 -11.55 19.35
N GLY A 213 -7.72 -11.97 18.35
CA GLY A 213 -7.97 -13.38 18.03
C GLY A 213 -6.93 -14.04 17.14
N MET A 214 -5.93 -13.30 16.68
CA MET A 214 -4.83 -13.84 15.89
C MET A 214 -4.03 -14.87 16.71
N PRO A 215 -3.55 -15.98 16.11
CA PRO A 215 -2.70 -16.95 16.82
C PRO A 215 -1.55 -16.28 17.56
N ALA A 216 -1.32 -16.70 18.80
CA ALA A 216 -0.36 -16.03 19.70
C ALA A 216 1.07 -15.96 19.14
N TRP A 217 1.50 -17.01 18.43
CA TRP A 217 2.82 -17.05 17.80
C TRP A 217 2.96 -15.98 16.72
N LEU A 218 1.94 -15.82 15.87
CA LEU A 218 1.94 -14.87 14.77
C LEU A 218 1.88 -13.42 15.30
N ARG A 219 1.03 -13.17 16.30
CA ARG A 219 0.96 -11.87 16.95
C ARG A 219 2.31 -11.50 17.59
N GLY A 220 2.92 -12.45 18.31
CA GLY A 220 4.22 -12.23 18.93
C GLY A 220 5.34 -11.94 17.92
N GLU A 221 5.31 -12.61 16.75
CA GLU A 221 6.26 -12.30 15.66
C GLU A 221 6.00 -10.92 15.07
N LEU A 222 4.75 -10.53 14.80
CA LEU A 222 4.42 -9.18 14.28
C LEU A 222 4.82 -8.08 15.25
N ASP A 223 4.50 -8.23 16.54
CA ASP A 223 4.81 -7.26 17.58
C ASP A 223 6.32 -7.04 17.73
N ARG A 224 7.10 -8.12 17.57
CA ARG A 224 8.55 -8.10 17.66
C ARG A 224 9.21 -7.58 16.37
N LEU A 225 8.82 -8.14 15.23
CA LEU A 225 9.58 -7.99 13.98
C LEU A 225 9.27 -6.67 13.25
N ALA A 226 8.02 -6.22 13.23
CA ALA A 226 7.66 -5.02 12.48
C ALA A 226 8.45 -3.77 12.92
N PRO A 227 8.58 -3.44 14.22
CA PRO A 227 9.41 -2.32 14.64
C PRO A 227 10.91 -2.54 14.37
N MET A 228 11.41 -3.79 14.46
CA MET A 228 12.81 -4.10 14.17
C MET A 228 13.13 -3.90 12.68
N LEU A 229 12.26 -4.34 11.78
CA LEU A 229 12.42 -4.15 10.33
C LEU A 229 12.41 -2.66 9.95
N LEU A 230 11.48 -1.88 10.50
CA LEU A 230 11.44 -0.45 10.26
C LEU A 230 12.72 0.25 10.77
N ALA A 231 13.21 -0.13 11.95
CA ALA A 231 14.46 0.41 12.49
C ALA A 231 15.68 0.02 11.63
N GLU A 232 15.74 -1.24 11.15
CA GLU A 232 16.83 -1.72 10.30
C GLU A 232 16.83 -1.02 8.95
N HIS A 233 15.67 -0.87 8.31
CA HIS A 233 15.56 -0.09 7.07
C HIS A 233 15.94 1.38 7.29
N ALA A 234 15.48 2.02 8.38
CA ALA A 234 15.85 3.40 8.70
C ALA A 234 17.36 3.57 8.90
N ARG A 235 18.00 2.61 9.57
CA ARG A 235 19.44 2.59 9.79
C ARG A 235 20.23 2.48 8.48
N ARG A 236 19.76 1.64 7.55
CA ARG A 236 20.44 1.36 6.28
C ARG A 236 20.09 2.37 5.18
N LEU A 237 18.82 2.67 5.00
CA LEU A 237 18.31 3.52 3.91
C LEU A 237 18.20 5.00 4.29
N GLY A 238 18.34 5.33 5.58
CA GLY A 238 18.19 6.68 6.10
C GLY A 238 16.73 7.04 6.41
N PRO A 239 16.46 8.34 6.67
CA PRO A 239 15.13 8.78 7.06
C PRO A 239 14.13 8.57 5.91
N ARG A 240 12.96 8.06 6.26
CA ARG A 240 11.82 7.94 5.35
C ARG A 240 11.01 9.24 5.28
N ALA A 241 10.20 9.39 4.23
CA ALA A 241 9.19 10.43 4.13
C ALA A 241 7.88 10.04 4.86
N GLY A 242 7.04 11.03 5.12
CA GLY A 242 5.67 10.82 5.59
C GLY A 242 5.52 10.64 7.11
N PRO A 243 4.28 10.39 7.56
CA PRO A 243 3.92 10.25 8.97
C PRO A 243 4.46 8.95 9.57
N ARG A 244 4.35 8.81 10.91
CA ARG A 244 4.69 7.56 11.62
C ARG A 244 3.94 6.37 10.99
N PRO A 245 4.63 5.25 10.67
CA PRO A 245 4.01 4.06 10.10
C PRO A 245 2.85 3.56 10.94
N THR A 246 1.79 3.14 10.27
CA THR A 246 0.66 2.45 10.90
C THR A 246 0.60 1.01 10.38
N VAL A 247 0.25 0.05 11.24
CA VAL A 247 0.04 -1.35 10.84
C VAL A 247 -1.33 -1.80 11.30
N TYR A 248 -2.14 -2.29 10.36
CA TYR A 248 -3.40 -2.97 10.66
C TYR A 248 -3.26 -4.44 10.30
N ALA A 249 -3.35 -5.33 11.28
CA ALA A 249 -3.25 -6.77 11.08
C ALA A 249 -4.53 -7.44 11.55
N GLY A 250 -5.39 -7.82 10.59
CA GLY A 250 -6.64 -8.52 10.82
C GLY A 250 -6.47 -10.04 10.72
N TRP A 251 -7.31 -10.77 11.46
CA TRP A 251 -7.39 -12.22 11.46
C TRP A 251 -8.70 -12.70 10.86
N GLY A 252 -8.65 -13.26 9.68
CA GLY A 252 -9.81 -13.81 8.95
C GLY A 252 -10.24 -15.21 9.40
N GLY A 253 -9.63 -15.75 10.49
CA GLY A 253 -9.97 -17.06 11.04
C GLY A 253 -9.22 -18.25 10.42
N GLY A 254 -9.27 -19.39 11.13
CA GLY A 254 -8.66 -20.65 10.74
C GLY A 254 -9.60 -21.63 10.04
N GLN A 255 -10.74 -21.18 9.52
CA GLN A 255 -11.74 -22.05 8.89
C GLN A 255 -11.48 -22.32 7.40
N THR A 256 -10.58 -21.55 6.78
CA THR A 256 -10.22 -21.73 5.37
C THR A 256 -9.05 -22.70 5.26
N PRO A 257 -9.06 -23.66 4.30
CA PRO A 257 -7.90 -24.52 4.02
C PRO A 257 -6.66 -23.69 3.67
N GLY A 258 -5.49 -24.20 4.03
CA GLY A 258 -4.20 -23.58 3.69
C GLY A 258 -3.81 -22.40 4.57
N ALA A 259 -2.98 -21.52 4.03
CA ALA A 259 -2.55 -20.26 4.63
C ALA A 259 -2.65 -19.14 3.58
N SER A 260 -3.16 -18.00 3.98
CA SER A 260 -3.23 -16.80 3.13
C SER A 260 -2.72 -15.60 3.90
N PHE A 261 -1.71 -14.93 3.30
CA PHE A 261 -1.16 -13.65 3.73
C PHE A 261 -1.45 -12.66 2.63
N ASN A 262 -2.47 -11.84 2.82
CA ASN A 262 -2.86 -10.78 1.91
C ASN A 262 -2.66 -9.42 2.57
N GLY A 263 -2.39 -8.42 1.78
CA GLY A 263 -2.23 -7.06 2.27
C GLY A 263 -1.41 -6.24 1.31
N GLY A 264 -0.81 -5.21 1.83
CA GLY A 264 0.02 -4.32 1.05
C GLY A 264 0.35 -3.04 1.81
N ALA A 265 1.24 -2.25 1.24
CA ALA A 265 1.58 -0.94 1.74
C ALA A 265 0.76 0.14 1.04
N LEU A 266 0.18 1.03 1.84
CA LEU A 266 -0.46 2.27 1.43
C LEU A 266 0.32 3.45 2.02
N PRO A 267 0.13 4.69 1.56
CA PRO A 267 0.87 5.83 2.11
C PRO A 267 0.78 5.92 3.64
N GLY A 268 1.90 5.65 4.33
CA GLY A 268 2.00 5.63 5.79
C GLY A 268 1.39 4.41 6.48
N LEU A 269 0.99 3.35 5.76
CA LEU A 269 0.21 2.25 6.32
C LEU A 269 0.61 0.90 5.70
N ILE A 270 0.73 -0.12 6.54
CA ILE A 270 0.70 -1.54 6.14
C ILE A 270 -0.64 -2.13 6.57
N VAL A 271 -1.30 -2.83 5.66
CA VAL A 271 -2.52 -3.60 5.93
C VAL A 271 -2.23 -5.08 5.71
N LEU A 272 -2.49 -5.89 6.72
CA LEU A 272 -2.33 -7.34 6.67
C LEU A 272 -3.68 -8.00 6.93
N ASN A 273 -4.09 -8.92 6.07
CA ASN A 273 -5.26 -9.78 6.25
C ASN A 273 -4.79 -11.23 6.17
N ILE A 274 -4.69 -11.86 7.34
CA ILE A 274 -4.12 -13.21 7.48
C ILE A 274 -5.24 -14.18 7.83
N ARG A 275 -5.25 -15.36 7.20
CA ARG A 275 -6.25 -16.40 7.46
C ARG A 275 -5.75 -17.79 7.08
N GLY A 276 -6.44 -18.81 7.53
CA GLY A 276 -6.24 -20.20 7.14
C GLY A 276 -5.88 -21.13 8.28
N GLU A 277 -6.24 -22.40 8.13
CA GLU A 277 -6.02 -23.43 9.16
C GLU A 277 -4.54 -23.69 9.45
N GLN A 278 -3.67 -23.59 8.43
CA GLN A 278 -2.23 -23.81 8.60
C GLN A 278 -1.57 -22.71 9.42
N VAL A 279 -2.18 -21.51 9.50
CA VAL A 279 -1.66 -20.40 10.31
C VAL A 279 -1.90 -20.62 11.80
N LEU A 280 -2.77 -21.54 12.19
CA LEU A 280 -3.04 -21.83 13.61
C LEU A 280 -1.82 -22.40 14.35
N THR A 281 -0.89 -23.04 13.63
CA THR A 281 0.32 -23.64 14.19
C THR A 281 1.57 -23.05 13.55
N PRO A 282 2.59 -22.69 14.33
CA PRO A 282 3.84 -22.18 13.77
C PRO A 282 4.57 -23.29 13.00
N LEU A 283 4.74 -23.10 11.71
CA LEU A 283 5.56 -23.93 10.84
C LEU A 283 6.75 -23.10 10.36
N PRO A 284 7.98 -23.63 10.28
CA PRO A 284 9.15 -22.87 9.85
C PRO A 284 8.93 -22.12 8.54
N ALA A 285 8.42 -22.81 7.52
CA ALA A 285 8.16 -22.19 6.20
C ALA A 285 7.14 -21.06 6.27
N LEU A 286 6.08 -21.17 7.08
CA LEU A 286 5.09 -20.11 7.27
C LEU A 286 5.65 -18.93 8.06
N THR A 287 6.50 -19.21 9.05
CA THR A 287 7.19 -18.19 9.83
C THR A 287 8.11 -17.36 8.92
N ASP A 288 8.89 -18.03 8.08
CA ASP A 288 9.79 -17.38 7.14
C ASP A 288 9.03 -16.61 6.05
N LEU A 289 7.91 -17.16 5.55
CA LEU A 289 7.02 -16.45 4.62
C LEU A 289 6.44 -15.17 5.26
N MET A 290 5.97 -15.25 6.49
CA MET A 290 5.43 -14.10 7.21
C MET A 290 6.50 -13.04 7.45
N ARG A 291 7.70 -13.44 7.87
CA ARG A 291 8.85 -12.54 8.08
C ARG A 291 9.20 -11.79 6.80
N TRP A 292 9.33 -12.55 5.69
CA TRP A 292 9.60 -11.95 4.39
C TRP A 292 8.47 -11.00 3.97
N PHE A 293 7.20 -11.39 4.12
CA PHE A 293 6.06 -10.56 3.74
C PHE A 293 6.04 -9.24 4.51
N VAL A 294 6.20 -9.28 5.84
CA VAL A 294 6.27 -8.06 6.67
C VAL A 294 7.51 -7.22 6.30
N GLY A 295 8.63 -7.87 6.00
CA GLY A 295 9.85 -7.20 5.56
C GLY A 295 9.69 -6.48 4.22
N HIS A 296 9.01 -7.10 3.27
CA HIS A 296 8.65 -6.53 1.97
C HIS A 296 7.77 -5.29 2.15
N GLU A 297 6.67 -5.42 2.88
CA GLU A 297 5.76 -4.29 3.14
C GLU A 297 6.44 -3.15 3.91
N ALA A 298 7.34 -3.49 4.84
CA ALA A 298 8.12 -2.46 5.56
C ALA A 298 9.08 -1.71 4.64
N ALA A 299 9.67 -2.36 3.63
CA ALA A 299 10.56 -1.72 2.67
C ALA A 299 9.82 -0.65 1.83
N HIS A 300 8.52 -0.82 1.60
CA HIS A 300 7.71 0.12 0.83
C HIS A 300 7.56 1.51 1.49
N PHE A 301 7.88 1.68 2.76
CA PHE A 301 7.99 3.03 3.35
C PHE A 301 9.16 3.83 2.77
N TRP A 302 10.13 3.16 2.16
CA TRP A 302 11.21 3.77 1.38
C TRP A 302 10.92 3.64 -0.11
N LEU A 303 10.66 2.44 -0.61
CA LEU A 303 10.42 2.15 -2.03
C LEU A 303 8.91 2.22 -2.35
N GLY A 304 8.49 3.29 -2.98
CA GLY A 304 7.08 3.58 -3.27
C GLY A 304 6.51 4.75 -2.46
N GLN A 305 7.11 5.11 -1.30
CA GLN A 305 6.63 6.24 -0.49
C GLN A 305 7.69 7.34 -0.31
N THR A 306 8.94 7.01 0.04
CA THR A 306 10.02 7.99 0.10
C THR A 306 10.58 8.29 -1.27
N ILE A 307 10.74 7.26 -2.06
CA ILE A 307 11.08 7.33 -3.49
C ILE A 307 10.14 6.37 -4.25
N ARG A 308 9.59 6.81 -5.38
CA ARG A 308 8.61 6.04 -6.16
C ARG A 308 9.03 6.00 -7.62
N GLN A 309 8.70 4.90 -8.30
CA GLN A 309 8.88 4.81 -9.75
C GLN A 309 7.91 5.75 -10.49
N VAL A 310 8.34 6.22 -11.65
CA VAL A 310 7.54 7.14 -12.50
C VAL A 310 6.42 6.40 -13.23
N ASP A 311 6.71 5.21 -13.76
CA ASP A 311 5.82 4.46 -14.64
C ASP A 311 5.38 3.13 -13.98
N GLY A 312 4.11 2.76 -14.10
CA GLY A 312 3.58 1.49 -13.58
C GLY A 312 4.23 0.24 -14.20
N GLY A 313 4.68 0.31 -15.44
CA GLY A 313 5.48 -0.75 -16.08
C GLY A 313 6.85 -0.97 -15.45
N ASP A 314 7.34 -0.01 -14.68
CA ASP A 314 8.62 -0.08 -13.98
C ASP A 314 8.49 -0.51 -12.50
N GLY A 315 7.38 -1.14 -12.11
CA GLY A 315 7.16 -1.70 -10.76
C GLY A 315 8.27 -2.66 -10.31
N TRP A 316 8.99 -3.29 -11.23
CA TRP A 316 10.15 -4.15 -10.94
C TRP A 316 11.24 -3.41 -10.13
N ILE A 317 11.32 -2.09 -10.23
CA ILE A 317 12.26 -1.24 -9.46
C ILE A 317 11.92 -1.32 -7.97
N THR A 318 10.68 -1.01 -7.61
CA THR A 318 10.26 -0.93 -6.20
C THR A 318 9.86 -2.27 -5.63
N GLU A 319 9.13 -3.12 -6.38
CA GLU A 319 8.70 -4.43 -5.92
C GLU A 319 9.88 -5.41 -5.77
N GLY A 320 10.72 -5.51 -6.82
CA GLY A 320 11.93 -6.31 -6.73
C GLY A 320 12.94 -5.76 -5.71
N GLY A 321 12.99 -4.43 -5.58
CA GLY A 321 13.76 -3.76 -4.53
C GLY A 321 13.29 -4.16 -3.14
N ALA A 322 11.99 -4.12 -2.88
CA ALA A 322 11.39 -4.50 -1.60
C ALA A 322 11.64 -5.98 -1.27
N ASP A 323 11.53 -6.88 -2.27
CA ASP A 323 11.80 -8.31 -2.09
C ASP A 323 13.24 -8.58 -1.60
N LEU A 324 14.25 -7.99 -2.25
CA LEU A 324 15.64 -8.21 -1.84
C LEU A 324 15.98 -7.49 -0.54
N LEU A 325 15.47 -6.28 -0.31
CA LEU A 325 15.66 -5.56 0.96
C LEU A 325 15.04 -6.32 2.13
N ALA A 326 13.87 -6.95 1.95
CA ALA A 326 13.26 -7.82 2.95
C ALA A 326 14.18 -8.99 3.31
N VAL A 327 14.71 -9.70 2.30
CA VAL A 327 15.67 -10.80 2.52
C VAL A 327 16.87 -10.32 3.32
N ARG A 328 17.49 -9.20 2.94
CA ARG A 328 18.69 -8.67 3.60
C ARG A 328 18.42 -8.16 5.03
N ALA A 329 17.28 -7.51 5.25
CA ALA A 329 16.90 -7.07 6.59
C ALA A 329 16.64 -8.24 7.53
N ILE A 330 15.93 -9.29 7.06
CA ILE A 330 15.66 -10.46 7.89
C ILE A 330 16.94 -11.24 8.17
N GLN A 331 17.83 -11.42 7.19
CA GLN A 331 19.13 -12.05 7.41
C GLN A 331 19.97 -11.31 8.49
N ALA A 332 19.86 -9.99 8.54
CA ALA A 332 20.56 -9.21 9.56
C ALA A 332 19.95 -9.35 10.97
N LEU A 333 18.62 -9.52 11.04
CA LEU A 333 17.88 -9.62 12.31
C LEU A 333 17.73 -11.06 12.82
N GLU A 334 17.71 -12.04 11.92
CA GLU A 334 17.46 -13.46 12.17
C GLU A 334 18.57 -14.32 11.55
N PRO A 335 19.66 -14.63 12.28
CA PRO A 335 20.81 -15.34 11.72
C PRO A 335 20.51 -16.73 11.14
N GLY A 336 19.39 -17.36 11.53
CA GLY A 336 18.94 -18.65 10.99
C GLY A 336 18.06 -18.56 9.75
N TYR A 337 17.77 -17.36 9.22
CA TYR A 337 16.92 -17.22 8.04
C TYR A 337 17.63 -17.62 6.76
N ASP A 338 17.06 -18.57 6.00
CA ASP A 338 17.60 -19.01 4.70
C ASP A 338 17.14 -18.08 3.56
N GLY A 339 17.80 -16.93 3.46
CA GLY A 339 17.54 -15.99 2.37
C GLY A 339 17.90 -16.54 0.99
N ARG A 340 18.77 -17.53 0.89
CA ARG A 340 19.13 -18.17 -0.38
C ARG A 340 17.95 -18.96 -0.93
N ALA A 341 17.22 -19.71 -0.10
CA ALA A 341 16.03 -20.43 -0.55
C ALA A 341 14.98 -19.47 -1.14
N LYS A 342 14.78 -18.30 -0.51
CA LYS A 342 13.88 -17.28 -1.03
C LYS A 342 14.37 -16.71 -2.36
N LEU A 343 15.65 -16.42 -2.51
CA LEU A 343 16.22 -15.94 -3.78
C LEU A 343 16.20 -17.00 -4.87
N GLN A 344 16.38 -18.30 -4.53
CA GLN A 344 16.18 -19.38 -5.47
C GLN A 344 14.75 -19.44 -6.00
N SER A 345 13.75 -19.25 -5.11
CA SER A 345 12.36 -19.16 -5.54
C SER A 345 12.14 -18.01 -6.52
N ALA A 346 12.83 -16.87 -6.32
CA ALA A 346 12.77 -15.76 -7.28
C ALA A 346 13.41 -16.12 -8.64
N VAL A 347 14.50 -16.89 -8.67
CA VAL A 347 15.07 -17.39 -9.95
C VAL A 347 14.06 -18.27 -10.68
N ASP A 348 13.50 -19.25 -9.98
CA ASP A 348 12.53 -20.19 -10.56
C ASP A 348 11.26 -19.46 -11.05
N GLU A 349 10.75 -18.51 -10.27
CA GLU A 349 9.57 -17.70 -10.63
C GLU A 349 9.84 -16.72 -11.79
N CYS A 350 10.98 -16.02 -11.78
CA CYS A 350 11.36 -15.14 -12.89
C CYS A 350 11.41 -15.90 -14.21
N LEU A 351 12.08 -17.06 -14.24
CA LEU A 351 12.19 -17.90 -15.44
C LEU A 351 10.85 -18.52 -15.88
N ALA A 352 9.94 -18.79 -14.94
CA ALA A 352 8.61 -19.31 -15.26
C ALA A 352 7.69 -18.24 -15.87
N LEU A 353 7.90 -16.96 -15.54
CA LEU A 353 7.03 -15.83 -15.92
C LEU A 353 7.63 -14.93 -17.02
N THR A 354 8.81 -15.27 -17.57
CA THR A 354 9.43 -14.55 -18.69
C THR A 354 9.77 -15.52 -19.79
N GLY A 355 9.05 -15.43 -20.91
CA GLY A 355 9.31 -16.21 -22.11
C GLY A 355 10.32 -15.53 -23.06
N PRO A 356 10.78 -16.24 -24.12
CA PRO A 356 11.59 -15.67 -25.18
C PRO A 356 10.93 -14.44 -25.82
N GLY A 357 11.64 -13.32 -25.87
CA GLY A 357 11.16 -12.05 -26.43
C GLY A 357 10.14 -11.31 -25.57
N GLU A 358 9.82 -11.77 -24.36
CA GLU A 358 8.88 -11.10 -23.45
C GLU A 358 9.60 -10.11 -22.54
N SER A 359 9.20 -8.85 -22.62
CA SER A 359 9.77 -7.79 -21.79
C SER A 359 9.25 -7.86 -20.35
N LEU A 360 10.10 -7.52 -19.39
CA LEU A 360 9.70 -7.43 -17.98
C LEU A 360 8.66 -6.32 -17.77
N ARG A 361 8.76 -5.21 -18.47
CA ARG A 361 7.76 -4.12 -18.41
C ARG A 361 6.39 -4.53 -18.88
N GLY A 362 6.28 -5.42 -19.87
CA GLY A 362 5.02 -5.93 -20.39
C GLY A 362 4.38 -7.04 -19.51
N ALA A 363 5.04 -7.50 -18.46
CA ALA A 363 4.54 -8.58 -17.62
C ALA A 363 3.16 -8.28 -16.97
N PRO A 364 2.87 -7.07 -16.43
CA PRO A 364 1.55 -6.76 -15.89
C PRO A 364 0.42 -6.85 -16.92
N GLU A 365 0.67 -6.46 -18.17
CA GLU A 365 -0.32 -6.52 -19.26
C GLU A 365 -0.65 -7.96 -19.66
N ARG A 366 0.29 -8.89 -19.45
CA ARG A 366 0.10 -10.33 -19.62
C ARG A 366 -0.53 -11.02 -18.40
N GLY A 367 -0.75 -10.27 -17.29
CA GLY A 367 -1.24 -10.82 -16.02
C GLY A 367 -0.14 -11.42 -15.13
N GLU A 368 1.13 -11.25 -15.51
CA GLU A 368 2.30 -11.87 -14.85
C GLU A 368 2.96 -10.91 -13.87
N HIS A 369 2.15 -10.23 -13.04
CA HIS A 369 2.63 -9.20 -12.10
C HIS A 369 3.80 -9.68 -11.22
N ARG A 370 3.84 -10.95 -10.85
CA ARG A 370 4.90 -11.54 -10.02
C ARG A 370 6.28 -11.53 -10.67
N ALA A 371 6.36 -11.44 -12.01
CA ALA A 371 7.63 -11.29 -12.70
C ALA A 371 8.38 -10.03 -12.29
N GLN A 372 7.66 -8.92 -12.03
CA GLN A 372 8.28 -7.67 -11.57
C GLN A 372 8.97 -7.83 -10.21
N TYR A 373 8.39 -8.59 -9.29
CA TYR A 373 8.97 -8.92 -7.99
C TYR A 373 10.22 -9.80 -8.15
N ALA A 374 10.03 -10.95 -8.75
CA ALA A 374 11.06 -11.97 -8.85
C ALA A 374 12.26 -11.51 -9.69
N CYS A 375 12.03 -11.06 -10.93
CA CYS A 375 13.12 -10.61 -11.81
C CYS A 375 13.77 -9.32 -11.30
N GLY A 376 12.98 -8.37 -10.79
CA GLY A 376 13.50 -7.13 -10.22
C GLY A 376 14.45 -7.39 -9.04
N ALA A 377 14.13 -8.34 -8.15
CA ALA A 377 15.01 -8.75 -7.06
C ALA A 377 16.34 -9.32 -7.57
N LEU A 378 16.33 -10.09 -8.67
CA LEU A 378 17.54 -10.66 -9.28
C LEU A 378 18.41 -9.62 -9.98
N LEU A 379 17.79 -8.63 -10.63
CA LEU A 379 18.52 -7.50 -11.19
C LEU A 379 19.24 -6.69 -10.09
N LEU A 380 18.57 -6.46 -8.97
CA LEU A 380 19.18 -5.80 -7.81
C LEU A 380 20.25 -6.69 -7.14
N LEU A 381 20.05 -8.01 -7.08
CA LEU A 381 21.05 -8.96 -6.58
C LEU A 381 22.35 -8.89 -7.42
N ALA A 382 22.21 -8.72 -8.73
CA ALA A 382 23.37 -8.53 -9.61
C ALA A 382 24.06 -7.17 -9.34
N ALA A 383 23.30 -6.10 -9.10
CA ALA A 383 23.89 -4.81 -8.69
C ALA A 383 24.66 -4.95 -7.36
N GLU A 384 24.09 -5.65 -6.38
CA GLU A 384 24.74 -5.96 -5.10
C GLU A 384 26.07 -6.73 -5.32
N GLY A 385 26.04 -7.76 -6.18
CA GLY A 385 27.26 -8.52 -6.53
C GLY A 385 28.34 -7.64 -7.14
N GLY A 386 27.95 -6.70 -7.99
CA GLY A 386 28.86 -5.69 -8.56
C GLY A 386 29.50 -4.79 -7.49
N LEU A 387 28.69 -4.26 -6.57
CA LEU A 387 29.18 -3.42 -5.46
C LEU A 387 30.16 -4.17 -4.55
N ARG A 388 29.91 -5.44 -4.26
CA ARG A 388 30.75 -6.29 -3.39
C ARG A 388 32.17 -6.50 -3.91
N ARG A 389 32.43 -6.27 -5.20
CA ARG A 389 33.80 -6.29 -5.73
C ARG A 389 34.67 -5.15 -5.20
N GLY A 390 34.04 -3.99 -4.93
CA GLY A 390 34.74 -2.83 -4.36
C GLY A 390 34.66 -2.77 -2.82
N ASP A 391 33.51 -3.16 -2.27
CA ASP A 391 33.23 -3.22 -0.83
C ASP A 391 32.49 -4.51 -0.49
N PRO A 392 33.18 -5.52 0.11
CA PRO A 392 32.53 -6.78 0.50
C PRO A 392 31.36 -6.64 1.47
N ALA A 393 31.24 -5.51 2.19
CA ALA A 393 30.15 -5.24 3.09
C ALA A 393 28.93 -4.60 2.42
N ALA A 394 29.08 -4.17 1.15
CA ALA A 394 27.98 -3.59 0.40
C ALA A 394 26.87 -4.60 0.12
N ASP A 395 25.63 -4.13 0.16
CA ASP A 395 24.45 -4.90 -0.15
C ASP A 395 23.40 -4.08 -0.89
N ALA A 396 22.21 -4.65 -1.09
CA ALA A 396 21.07 -3.96 -1.73
C ALA A 396 20.72 -2.63 -1.06
N SER A 397 20.93 -2.51 0.27
CA SER A 397 20.68 -1.24 0.97
C SER A 397 21.68 -0.16 0.57
N THR A 398 22.93 -0.53 0.27
CA THR A 398 23.97 0.40 -0.24
C THR A 398 23.54 0.99 -1.58
N PHE A 399 23.04 0.15 -2.49
CA PHE A 399 22.51 0.59 -3.77
C PHE A 399 21.34 1.55 -3.62
N TRP A 400 20.35 1.16 -2.83
CA TRP A 400 19.14 1.97 -2.63
C TRP A 400 19.40 3.25 -1.85
N ARG A 401 20.31 3.22 -0.87
CA ARG A 401 20.68 4.44 -0.13
C ARG A 401 21.21 5.51 -1.07
N ALA A 402 22.09 5.13 -2.00
CA ALA A 402 22.65 6.07 -2.99
C ALA A 402 21.53 6.65 -3.88
N LEU A 403 20.64 5.82 -4.43
CA LEU A 403 19.52 6.26 -5.26
C LEU A 403 18.55 7.18 -4.49
N ILE A 404 18.22 6.85 -3.24
CA ILE A 404 17.36 7.68 -2.38
C ILE A 404 18.02 9.04 -2.12
N ASP A 405 19.32 9.08 -1.85
CA ASP A 405 20.02 10.34 -1.58
C ASP A 405 20.16 11.19 -2.84
N GLU A 406 20.39 10.59 -4.02
CA GLU A 406 20.45 11.27 -5.32
C GLU A 406 19.09 11.89 -5.71
N ASN A 407 17.99 11.18 -5.43
CA ASN A 407 16.63 11.56 -5.86
C ASN A 407 15.76 12.09 -4.71
N ARG A 408 16.36 12.53 -3.61
CA ARG A 408 15.63 13.00 -2.43
C ARG A 408 14.80 14.27 -2.68
N ALA A 409 15.19 15.07 -3.66
CA ALA A 409 14.59 16.37 -3.91
C ALA A 409 13.19 16.27 -4.52
N ASP A 410 12.98 15.35 -5.44
CA ASP A 410 11.71 15.12 -6.14
C ASP A 410 10.99 13.83 -5.67
N GLY A 411 11.70 12.91 -5.01
CA GLY A 411 11.16 11.68 -4.47
C GLY A 411 10.74 10.69 -5.56
N VAL A 412 11.39 10.74 -6.73
CA VAL A 412 11.09 9.86 -7.87
C VAL A 412 12.36 9.18 -8.35
N VAL A 413 12.22 7.98 -8.90
CA VAL A 413 13.26 7.26 -9.63
C VAL A 413 12.68 6.74 -10.94
N ASP A 414 13.34 7.06 -12.05
CA ASP A 414 12.99 6.47 -13.32
C ASP A 414 13.90 5.29 -13.66
N ARG A 415 13.57 4.60 -14.75
CA ARG A 415 14.34 3.46 -15.24
C ARG A 415 15.76 3.83 -15.61
N ASP A 416 15.97 4.99 -16.22
CA ASP A 416 17.28 5.41 -16.69
C ASP A 416 18.20 5.73 -15.51
N GLU A 417 17.69 6.35 -14.47
CA GLU A 417 18.41 6.60 -13.21
C GLU A 417 18.78 5.30 -12.50
N TRP A 418 17.84 4.32 -12.43
CA TRP A 418 18.13 3.00 -11.89
C TRP A 418 19.20 2.27 -12.70
N LEU A 419 19.10 2.28 -14.03
CA LEU A 419 20.11 1.68 -14.91
C LEU A 419 21.47 2.39 -14.84
N ALA A 420 21.49 3.71 -14.67
CA ALA A 420 22.75 4.44 -14.43
C ALA A 420 23.38 4.04 -13.09
N ALA A 421 22.60 3.85 -12.04
CA ALA A 421 23.09 3.31 -10.77
C ALA A 421 23.59 1.87 -10.91
N PHE A 422 22.90 1.03 -11.68
CA PHE A 422 23.36 -0.33 -12.01
C PHE A 422 24.70 -0.31 -12.78
N ALA A 423 24.86 0.59 -13.74
CA ALA A 423 26.12 0.76 -14.47
C ALA A 423 27.28 1.14 -13.53
N ARG A 424 27.04 2.02 -12.57
CA ARG A 424 28.04 2.37 -11.53
C ARG A 424 28.38 1.17 -10.65
N ALA A 425 27.37 0.42 -10.21
CA ALA A 425 27.52 -0.74 -9.34
C ALA A 425 28.26 -1.90 -10.04
N SER A 426 27.88 -2.19 -11.28
CA SER A 426 28.47 -3.29 -12.06
C SER A 426 29.84 -2.93 -12.64
N GLY A 427 30.10 -1.65 -12.96
CA GLY A 427 31.25 -1.20 -13.74
C GLY A 427 31.24 -1.69 -15.21
N ASP A 428 30.06 -2.14 -15.71
CA ASP A 428 29.92 -2.78 -17.02
C ASP A 428 28.73 -2.20 -17.82
N LEU A 429 29.03 -1.34 -18.78
CA LEU A 429 28.02 -0.73 -19.65
C LEU A 429 27.36 -1.74 -20.61
N ALA A 430 28.11 -2.76 -21.05
CA ALA A 430 27.56 -3.78 -21.94
C ALA A 430 26.55 -4.66 -21.19
N LEU A 431 26.84 -5.01 -19.93
CA LEU A 431 25.91 -5.71 -19.06
C LEU A 431 24.66 -4.85 -18.80
N THR A 432 24.83 -3.54 -18.55
CA THR A 432 23.73 -2.60 -18.36
C THR A 432 22.82 -2.52 -19.58
N ALA A 433 23.39 -2.50 -20.80
CA ALA A 433 22.60 -2.53 -22.02
C ALA A 433 21.78 -3.83 -22.17
N ARG A 434 22.32 -4.97 -21.74
CA ARG A 434 21.60 -6.26 -21.72
C ARG A 434 20.46 -6.26 -20.69
N VAL A 435 20.68 -5.67 -19.51
CA VAL A 435 19.61 -5.49 -18.50
C VAL A 435 18.52 -4.60 -19.07
N ARG A 436 18.85 -3.49 -19.72
CA ARG A 436 17.89 -2.63 -20.43
C ARG A 436 17.06 -3.44 -21.45
N ALA A 437 17.72 -4.23 -22.29
CA ALA A 437 17.02 -5.04 -23.29
C ALA A 437 16.05 -6.04 -22.64
N PHE A 438 16.45 -6.73 -21.59
CA PHE A 438 15.59 -7.65 -20.84
C PHE A 438 14.34 -6.93 -20.26
N VAL A 439 14.54 -5.72 -19.73
CA VAL A 439 13.44 -4.93 -19.18
C VAL A 439 12.50 -4.40 -20.26
N GLU A 440 13.02 -3.85 -21.36
CA GLU A 440 12.24 -3.08 -22.35
C GLU A 440 11.69 -3.93 -23.48
N THR A 441 12.46 -4.90 -23.96
CA THR A 441 12.15 -5.67 -25.19
C THR A 441 12.10 -7.18 -24.99
N GLY A 442 12.60 -7.68 -23.86
CA GLY A 442 12.82 -9.10 -23.63
C GLY A 442 14.10 -9.62 -24.26
N VAL A 443 14.40 -10.89 -24.02
CA VAL A 443 15.57 -11.61 -24.57
C VAL A 443 15.13 -12.99 -25.06
N ASP A 444 15.82 -13.56 -26.04
CA ASP A 444 15.46 -14.87 -26.61
C ASP A 444 15.72 -16.04 -25.64
N ASP A 445 16.70 -15.89 -24.75
CA ASP A 445 17.09 -16.89 -23.74
C ASP A 445 17.15 -16.25 -22.35
N PRO A 446 16.05 -16.19 -21.60
CA PRO A 446 16.01 -15.64 -20.24
C PRO A 446 16.95 -16.37 -19.27
N CYS A 447 17.08 -17.70 -19.36
CA CYS A 447 17.96 -18.48 -18.49
C CYS A 447 19.44 -18.15 -18.78
N GLY A 448 19.83 -18.13 -20.02
CA GLY A 448 21.17 -17.72 -20.46
C GLY A 448 21.48 -16.27 -20.11
N PHE A 449 20.49 -15.38 -20.17
CA PHE A 449 20.62 -14.00 -19.71
C PHE A 449 20.92 -13.93 -18.21
N LEU A 450 20.12 -14.58 -17.35
CA LEU A 450 20.33 -14.58 -15.89
C LEU A 450 21.66 -15.21 -15.51
N ARG A 451 22.03 -16.33 -16.13
CA ARG A 451 23.34 -16.95 -15.92
C ARG A 451 24.48 -15.98 -16.21
N ALA A 452 24.47 -15.34 -17.36
CA ALA A 452 25.50 -14.39 -17.74
C ALA A 452 25.50 -13.12 -16.87
N LEU A 453 24.32 -12.69 -16.40
CA LEU A 453 24.16 -11.60 -15.45
C LEU A 453 24.86 -11.94 -14.11
N PHE A 454 24.62 -13.13 -13.57
CA PHE A 454 25.21 -13.58 -12.31
C PHE A 454 26.72 -13.81 -12.44
N GLU A 455 27.16 -14.39 -13.54
CA GLU A 455 28.59 -14.58 -13.83
C GLU A 455 29.34 -13.23 -13.88
N ALA A 456 28.82 -12.26 -14.64
CA ALA A 456 29.39 -10.93 -14.74
C ALA A 456 29.35 -10.14 -13.43
N SER A 457 28.36 -10.36 -12.58
CA SER A 457 28.19 -9.67 -11.30
C SER A 457 28.89 -10.36 -10.13
N GLY A 458 29.38 -11.60 -10.31
CA GLY A 458 29.99 -12.37 -9.24
C GLY A 458 28.98 -12.97 -8.25
N VAL A 459 27.71 -13.13 -8.66
CA VAL A 459 26.70 -13.83 -7.88
C VAL A 459 26.95 -15.33 -7.97
N PRO A 460 27.21 -16.03 -6.83
CA PRO A 460 27.53 -17.46 -6.85
C PRO A 460 26.34 -18.29 -7.34
N HIS A 461 26.59 -19.08 -8.38
CA HIS A 461 25.56 -19.91 -9.01
C HIS A 461 26.19 -21.13 -9.73
N ARG A 462 25.36 -22.10 -10.09
CA ARG A 462 25.72 -23.25 -10.91
C ARG A 462 24.54 -23.72 -11.75
N MET A 463 24.82 -24.52 -12.76
CA MET A 463 23.78 -25.22 -13.50
C MET A 463 23.60 -26.64 -12.95
N GLU A 464 22.38 -27.05 -12.67
CA GLU A 464 21.97 -28.42 -12.37
C GLU A 464 21.07 -28.92 -13.50
N GLY A 465 21.70 -29.54 -14.54
CA GLY A 465 20.99 -29.76 -15.80
C GLY A 465 20.65 -28.43 -16.46
N GLU A 466 19.37 -28.20 -16.71
CA GLU A 466 18.84 -26.95 -17.28
C GLU A 466 18.47 -25.91 -16.22
N ARG A 467 18.51 -26.27 -14.93
CA ARG A 467 18.10 -25.39 -13.83
C ARG A 467 19.26 -24.53 -13.36
N LEU A 468 19.05 -23.21 -13.29
CA LEU A 468 19.96 -22.24 -12.67
C LEU A 468 19.77 -22.23 -11.16
N VAL A 469 20.83 -22.54 -10.40
CA VAL A 469 20.81 -22.68 -8.93
C VAL A 469 21.79 -21.71 -8.29
N LEU A 470 21.35 -20.95 -7.32
CA LEU A 470 22.20 -20.10 -6.47
C LEU A 470 23.03 -20.96 -5.50
N SER A 471 24.31 -20.63 -5.33
CA SER A 471 25.28 -21.41 -4.53
C SER A 471 25.50 -20.80 -3.15
#